data_c418de4fbbb2d48a0678022dd132ac29
#
_entry.id   c418de4fbbb2d48a0678022dd132ac29
#
_cell.length_a   1.000
_cell.length_b   1.000
_cell.length_c   1.000
_cell.angle_alpha   90.00
_cell.angle_beta   90.00
_cell.angle_gamma   90.00
#
_symmetry.space_group_name_H-M   'P 1'
#
loop_
_entity.id
_entity.type
_entity.pdbx_description
1 polymer ?
#
loop_
_entity_poly.entity_id
_entity_poly.type
_entity_poly.pdbx_seq_one_letter_code
_entity_poly.pdbx_strand_id
1 'polypeptide(L)'
;TFAMKKLFKTTSSPKSYNNKFGVPLSLLNLKQNDDFGILEVGMDKKGEISNLTKIIKPNVGIITNISYAHSKNFKNIKEIAKAKAEIMNHIKKNGTVILNADDDFFEFHKNLAFQKNLNVRSFGIENKFSDIKFIKSSKKDKRYEIFVKENGKIFSFYSKNLNKNNIYNILASLTAINLFCDIEILKKELFLNFQIPKGRGDISKVKIKDKEFFLIDESYNSNPLSLKTAIENYDDIDAKSSKKYLILGDMLELGQHSVKQHNLISETINKTKIFKVDVVGNYIKKTFVRIKKSKKGKILKNKNKIFDTINQNLKNNDYLMIKGSNSTGLNKVVSKLKQTGSYAL
;
A
#
# COMPACT_ATOMS: atom_id res chain seq x y z
N THR A 1 -8.61 1.17 10.63
CA THR A 1 -10.10 1.18 10.63
C THR A 1 -10.69 -0.20 10.87
N PHE A 2 -10.40 -1.24 10.02
CA PHE A 2 -11.03 -2.56 10.11
C PHE A 2 -10.96 -3.18 11.51
N ALA A 3 -9.77 -3.25 12.12
CA ALA A 3 -9.59 -3.83 13.46
C ALA A 3 -10.26 -2.96 14.55
N MET A 4 -10.12 -1.64 14.48
CA MET A 4 -10.75 -0.73 15.43
C MET A 4 -12.28 -0.87 15.46
N LYS A 5 -12.93 -1.02 14.30
CA LYS A 5 -14.39 -1.24 14.22
C LYS A 5 -14.88 -2.53 14.85
N LYS A 6 -13.99 -3.53 15.05
CA LYS A 6 -14.34 -4.78 15.75
C LYS A 6 -14.25 -4.65 17.27
N LEU A 7 -13.49 -3.67 17.74
CA LEU A 7 -13.21 -3.48 19.16
C LEU A 7 -13.98 -2.30 19.77
N PHE A 8 -14.24 -1.27 18.96
CA PHE A 8 -14.75 0.02 19.41
C PHE A 8 -15.76 0.58 18.43
N LYS A 9 -16.67 1.43 18.91
CA LYS A 9 -17.53 2.24 18.05
C LYS A 9 -16.66 3.23 17.28
N THR A 10 -16.52 3.01 15.98
CA THR A 10 -15.54 3.74 15.19
C THR A 10 -16.12 4.21 13.87
N THR A 11 -16.08 5.50 13.62
CA THR A 11 -16.37 6.11 12.31
C THR A 11 -15.03 6.44 11.62
N SER A 12 -15.00 6.33 10.31
CA SER A 12 -13.80 6.61 9.50
C SER A 12 -14.12 7.33 8.21
N SER A 13 -13.12 7.98 7.62
CA SER A 13 -13.25 8.58 6.28
C SER A 13 -13.87 7.58 5.30
N PRO A 14 -14.94 7.95 4.59
CA PRO A 14 -15.49 7.14 3.51
C PRO A 14 -14.51 7.19 2.32
N LYS A 15 -14.18 6.02 1.74
CA LYS A 15 -13.25 5.92 0.62
C LYS A 15 -11.93 6.70 0.89
N SER A 16 -11.49 7.51 -0.09
CA SER A 16 -10.28 8.36 0.00
C SER A 16 -10.66 9.85 0.21
N TYR A 17 -11.57 10.14 1.13
CA TYR A 17 -11.97 11.52 1.49
C TYR A 17 -10.89 12.16 2.39
N ASN A 18 -9.74 12.50 1.78
CA ASN A 18 -8.51 12.87 2.47
C ASN A 18 -8.00 14.29 2.16
N ASN A 19 -8.79 15.09 1.43
CA ASN A 19 -8.43 16.45 1.01
C ASN A 19 -9.29 17.52 1.71
N LYS A 20 -9.12 18.79 1.32
CA LYS A 20 -9.81 19.97 1.92
C LYS A 20 -11.34 19.90 1.89
N PHE A 21 -11.94 19.08 1.06
CA PHE A 21 -13.38 18.83 1.02
C PHE A 21 -13.77 17.54 1.73
N GLY A 22 -12.98 16.48 1.51
CA GLY A 22 -13.27 15.15 2.04
C GLY A 22 -13.09 15.06 3.55
N VAL A 23 -12.08 15.71 4.12
CA VAL A 23 -11.85 15.69 5.57
C VAL A 23 -12.96 16.37 6.36
N PRO A 24 -13.42 17.59 6.02
CA PRO A 24 -14.60 18.19 6.68
C PRO A 24 -15.86 17.33 6.57
N LEU A 25 -16.14 16.77 5.39
CA LEU A 25 -17.27 15.85 5.21
C LEU A 25 -17.12 14.58 6.07
N SER A 26 -15.92 14.08 6.23
CA SER A 26 -15.66 12.92 7.10
C SER A 26 -15.85 13.26 8.57
N LEU A 27 -15.52 14.47 9.01
CA LEU A 27 -15.77 14.95 10.37
C LEU A 27 -17.28 15.05 10.68
N LEU A 28 -18.08 15.50 9.71
CA LEU A 28 -19.55 15.57 9.87
C LEU A 28 -20.21 14.19 10.01
N ASN A 29 -19.54 13.13 9.60
CA ASN A 29 -20.04 11.77 9.76
C ASN A 29 -19.74 11.16 11.14
N LEU A 30 -18.92 11.82 11.97
CA LEU A 30 -18.66 11.36 13.34
C LEU A 30 -19.95 11.43 14.18
N LYS A 31 -20.17 10.38 14.94
CA LYS A 31 -21.35 10.27 15.83
C LYS A 31 -20.94 10.63 17.25
N GLN A 32 -21.88 11.17 18.01
CA GLN A 32 -21.63 11.58 19.40
C GLN A 32 -21.20 10.41 20.30
N ASN A 33 -21.62 9.20 19.96
CA ASN A 33 -21.30 7.98 20.70
C ASN A 33 -20.17 7.14 20.07
N ASP A 34 -19.41 7.70 19.13
CA ASP A 34 -18.19 7.06 18.64
C ASP A 34 -17.07 7.16 19.67
N ASP A 35 -16.39 6.05 19.92
CA ASP A 35 -15.16 6.04 20.72
C ASP A 35 -14.00 6.62 19.91
N PHE A 36 -13.99 6.39 18.58
CA PHE A 36 -12.91 6.79 17.68
C PHE A 36 -13.40 7.33 16.34
N GLY A 37 -12.76 8.43 15.89
CA GLY A 37 -12.79 8.93 14.53
C GLY A 37 -11.45 8.63 13.84
N ILE A 38 -11.43 7.88 12.72
CA ILE A 38 -10.21 7.60 11.95
C ILE A 38 -10.29 8.32 10.61
N LEU A 39 -9.45 9.33 10.44
CA LEU A 39 -9.46 10.22 9.28
C LEU A 39 -8.18 10.05 8.45
N GLU A 40 -8.35 9.84 7.15
CA GLU A 40 -7.24 9.88 6.21
C GLU A 40 -6.94 11.33 5.83
N VAL A 41 -5.64 11.70 5.83
CA VAL A 41 -5.17 13.03 5.47
C VAL A 41 -4.17 12.92 4.34
N GLY A 42 -4.51 13.47 3.19
CA GLY A 42 -3.67 13.52 2.00
C GLY A 42 -3.05 14.89 1.78
N MET A 43 -2.12 14.97 0.83
CA MET A 43 -1.50 16.22 0.38
C MET A 43 -1.06 16.17 -1.07
N ASP A 44 -1.11 17.30 -1.73
CA ASP A 44 -0.43 17.61 -3.00
C ASP A 44 0.67 18.67 -2.80
N LYS A 45 0.57 19.49 -1.76
CA LYS A 45 1.48 20.61 -1.47
C LYS A 45 1.78 20.70 0.01
N LYS A 46 2.90 21.38 0.32
CA LYS A 46 3.25 21.78 1.68
C LYS A 46 2.15 22.63 2.31
N GLY A 47 1.87 22.45 3.59
CA GLY A 47 0.87 23.17 4.38
C GLY A 47 -0.52 22.54 4.37
N GLU A 48 -0.84 21.65 3.43
CA GLU A 48 -2.18 21.05 3.33
C GLU A 48 -2.50 20.12 4.50
N ILE A 49 -1.56 19.27 4.92
CA ILE A 49 -1.73 18.41 6.09
C ILE A 49 -1.90 19.26 7.35
N SER A 50 -1.10 20.30 7.51
CA SER A 50 -1.23 21.21 8.66
C SER A 50 -2.62 21.86 8.71
N ASN A 51 -3.13 22.36 7.58
CA ASN A 51 -4.46 22.95 7.52
C ASN A 51 -5.58 21.96 7.88
N LEU A 52 -5.47 20.73 7.40
CA LEU A 52 -6.46 19.67 7.69
C LEU A 52 -6.39 19.24 9.16
N THR A 53 -5.19 19.07 9.71
CA THR A 53 -5.02 18.67 11.11
C THR A 53 -5.40 19.78 12.09
N LYS A 54 -5.31 21.05 11.67
CA LYS A 54 -5.84 22.19 12.46
C LYS A 54 -7.34 22.07 12.72
N ILE A 55 -8.08 21.52 11.75
CA ILE A 55 -9.54 21.29 11.89
C ILE A 55 -9.78 20.01 12.70
N ILE A 56 -9.02 18.93 12.45
CA ILE A 56 -9.19 17.62 13.10
C ILE A 56 -8.79 17.67 14.58
N LYS A 57 -7.67 18.34 14.91
CA LYS A 57 -7.03 18.33 16.24
C LYS A 57 -6.87 16.90 16.79
N PRO A 58 -6.10 16.05 16.11
CA PRO A 58 -6.04 14.62 16.42
C PRO A 58 -5.36 14.38 17.79
N ASN A 59 -5.73 13.28 18.44
CA ASN A 59 -5.01 12.75 19.62
C ASN A 59 -3.82 11.88 19.17
N VAL A 60 -3.96 11.21 18.03
CA VAL A 60 -2.96 10.29 17.47
C VAL A 60 -2.75 10.62 16.00
N GLY A 61 -1.50 10.78 15.58
CA GLY A 61 -1.08 10.87 14.19
C GLY A 61 -0.35 9.59 13.76
N ILE A 62 -0.55 9.12 12.52
CA ILE A 62 0.14 7.95 12.00
C ILE A 62 0.83 8.32 10.69
N ILE A 63 2.14 8.09 10.59
CA ILE A 63 2.91 8.20 9.35
C ILE A 63 3.36 6.79 8.96
N THR A 64 2.78 6.25 7.89
CA THR A 64 3.01 4.85 7.48
C THR A 64 4.30 4.67 6.72
N ASN A 65 4.61 5.56 5.79
CA ASN A 65 5.85 5.55 5.00
C ASN A 65 6.06 6.88 4.27
N ILE A 66 7.30 7.11 3.83
CA ILE A 66 7.69 8.21 2.96
C ILE A 66 8.12 7.64 1.60
N SER A 67 7.52 8.17 0.54
CA SER A 67 7.86 7.78 -0.84
C SER A 67 7.57 8.93 -1.81
N TYR A 68 8.03 8.80 -3.06
CA TYR A 68 7.72 9.74 -4.14
C TYR A 68 6.26 9.63 -4.61
N ALA A 69 5.30 9.66 -3.69
CA ALA A 69 3.88 9.80 -4.01
C ALA A 69 3.52 11.29 -4.04
N HIS A 70 2.75 11.73 -5.05
CA HIS A 70 2.36 13.15 -5.23
C HIS A 70 3.56 14.12 -5.26
N SER A 71 4.70 13.66 -5.82
CA SER A 71 5.98 14.37 -5.71
C SER A 71 6.17 15.51 -6.69
N LYS A 72 5.21 15.78 -7.58
CA LYS A 72 5.33 16.83 -8.61
C LYS A 72 5.59 18.23 -8.06
N ASN A 73 5.13 18.51 -6.84
CA ASN A 73 5.24 19.81 -6.18
C ASN A 73 6.39 19.87 -5.15
N PHE A 74 7.26 18.85 -5.10
CA PHE A 74 8.36 18.76 -4.15
C PHE A 74 9.70 18.59 -4.86
N LYS A 75 10.74 19.26 -4.37
CA LYS A 75 12.09 19.19 -4.95
C LYS A 75 12.76 17.84 -4.71
N ASN A 76 12.49 17.23 -3.55
CA ASN A 76 13.11 15.97 -3.14
C ASN A 76 12.24 15.24 -2.09
N ILE A 77 12.63 14.03 -1.76
CA ILE A 77 11.90 13.18 -0.81
C ILE A 77 11.91 13.76 0.62
N LYS A 78 12.95 14.53 1.00
CA LYS A 78 13.02 15.19 2.32
C LYS A 78 11.93 16.25 2.49
N GLU A 79 11.56 16.95 1.42
CA GLU A 79 10.43 17.89 1.45
C GLU A 79 9.10 17.15 1.63
N ILE A 80 8.93 15.97 1.03
CA ILE A 80 7.76 15.11 1.24
C ILE A 80 7.70 14.65 2.71
N ALA A 81 8.83 14.23 3.27
CA ALA A 81 8.91 13.83 4.69
C ALA A 81 8.52 15.00 5.62
N LYS A 82 9.02 16.21 5.34
CA LYS A 82 8.64 17.42 6.08
C LYS A 82 7.14 17.74 5.97
N ALA A 83 6.58 17.63 4.77
CA ALA A 83 5.15 17.88 4.56
C ALA A 83 4.26 16.83 5.26
N LYS A 84 4.63 15.55 5.25
CA LYS A 84 3.91 14.52 6.02
C LYS A 84 4.05 14.71 7.53
N ALA A 85 5.19 15.23 8.00
CA ALA A 85 5.40 15.59 9.40
C ALA A 85 4.47 16.70 9.90
N GLU A 86 3.85 17.49 9.01
CA GLU A 86 2.86 18.51 9.37
C GLU A 86 1.67 17.93 10.15
N ILE A 87 1.42 16.61 10.07
CA ILE A 87 0.40 15.93 10.89
C ILE A 87 0.62 16.18 12.39
N MET A 88 1.89 16.36 12.81
CA MET A 88 2.26 16.60 14.20
C MET A 88 1.95 18.02 14.68
N ASN A 89 1.69 18.97 13.77
CA ASN A 89 1.52 20.38 14.13
C ASN A 89 0.30 20.64 15.03
N HIS A 90 -0.71 19.81 14.93
CA HIS A 90 -1.97 20.00 15.61
C HIS A 90 -2.42 18.75 16.40
N ILE A 91 -1.51 17.80 16.66
CA ILE A 91 -1.76 16.76 17.66
C ILE A 91 -1.90 17.42 19.02
N LYS A 92 -2.90 17.02 19.78
CA LYS A 92 -3.14 17.57 21.12
C LYS A 92 -1.93 17.38 22.04
N LYS A 93 -1.76 18.24 23.02
CA LYS A 93 -0.70 18.12 24.05
C LYS A 93 -0.69 16.71 24.66
N ASN A 94 0.47 16.13 24.82
CA ASN A 94 0.68 14.74 25.28
C ASN A 94 0.10 13.68 24.35
N GLY A 95 -0.31 14.05 23.13
CA GLY A 95 -0.75 13.09 22.12
C GLY A 95 0.40 12.25 21.58
N THR A 96 0.07 11.32 20.70
CA THR A 96 1.03 10.31 20.22
C THR A 96 1.19 10.39 18.70
N VAL A 97 2.41 10.22 18.21
CA VAL A 97 2.66 9.92 16.81
C VAL A 97 3.16 8.48 16.67
N ILE A 98 2.57 7.76 15.72
CA ILE A 98 2.95 6.39 15.38
C ILE A 98 3.77 6.43 14.09
N LEU A 99 4.97 5.83 14.13
CA LEU A 99 5.95 5.89 13.07
C LEU A 99 6.38 4.50 12.62
N ASN A 100 6.63 4.35 11.32
CA ASN A 100 7.29 3.16 10.79
C ASN A 100 8.79 3.25 11.05
N ALA A 101 9.31 2.34 11.88
CA ALA A 101 10.72 2.31 12.27
C ALA A 101 11.66 1.82 11.15
N ASP A 102 11.11 1.24 10.08
CA ASP A 102 11.88 0.81 8.91
C ASP A 102 11.93 1.90 7.82
N ASP A 103 11.30 3.05 8.05
CA ASP A 103 11.32 4.16 7.08
C ASP A 103 12.63 4.97 7.23
N ASP A 104 13.25 5.36 6.11
CA ASP A 104 14.49 6.15 6.09
C ASP A 104 14.39 7.49 6.85
N PHE A 105 13.18 8.00 7.04
CA PHE A 105 12.90 9.24 7.77
C PHE A 105 12.42 9.02 9.21
N PHE A 106 12.53 7.80 9.74
CA PHE A 106 12.08 7.48 11.09
C PHE A 106 12.72 8.40 12.15
N GLU A 107 14.05 8.49 12.18
CA GLU A 107 14.76 9.32 13.17
C GLU A 107 14.45 10.82 12.98
N PHE A 108 14.30 11.29 11.74
CA PHE A 108 13.87 12.66 11.47
C PHE A 108 12.49 12.96 12.09
N HIS A 109 11.51 12.07 11.88
CA HIS A 109 10.16 12.25 12.43
C HIS A 109 10.13 12.09 13.95
N LYS A 110 10.89 11.16 14.51
CA LYS A 110 11.02 10.92 15.95
C LYS A 110 11.58 12.16 16.66
N ASN A 111 12.68 12.71 16.15
CA ASN A 111 13.27 13.91 16.71
C ASN A 111 12.30 15.12 16.64
N LEU A 112 11.58 15.27 15.54
CA LEU A 112 10.57 16.33 15.41
C LEU A 112 9.40 16.14 16.39
N ALA A 113 8.98 14.91 16.65
CA ALA A 113 7.95 14.61 17.63
C ALA A 113 8.40 14.99 19.06
N PHE A 114 9.63 14.67 19.43
CA PHE A 114 10.19 15.06 20.73
C PHE A 114 10.27 16.59 20.89
N GLN A 115 10.68 17.33 19.83
CA GLN A 115 10.68 18.79 19.85
C GLN A 115 9.26 19.39 20.06
N LYS A 116 8.22 18.64 19.73
CA LYS A 116 6.80 19.02 19.89
C LYS A 116 6.17 18.44 21.17
N ASN A 117 6.95 17.83 22.06
CA ASN A 117 6.48 17.17 23.26
C ASN A 117 5.38 16.13 22.99
N LEU A 118 5.53 15.36 21.92
CA LEU A 118 4.65 14.26 21.56
C LEU A 118 5.27 12.92 21.99
N ASN A 119 4.41 11.99 22.40
CA ASN A 119 4.81 10.60 22.59
C ASN A 119 5.05 9.94 21.23
N VAL A 120 6.04 9.07 21.16
CA VAL A 120 6.36 8.29 19.95
C VAL A 120 6.09 6.82 20.21
N ARG A 121 5.37 6.19 19.32
CA ARG A 121 5.24 4.72 19.23
C ARG A 121 5.64 4.29 17.83
N SER A 122 6.21 3.11 17.73
CA SER A 122 6.82 2.63 16.50
C SER A 122 6.41 1.20 16.15
N PHE A 123 6.42 0.90 14.85
CA PHE A 123 6.25 -0.45 14.33
C PHE A 123 7.28 -0.74 13.25
N GLY A 124 7.65 -2.02 13.07
CA GLY A 124 8.62 -2.39 12.04
C GLY A 124 8.70 -3.89 11.79
N ILE A 125 9.25 -4.23 10.64
CA ILE A 125 9.58 -5.61 10.24
C ILE A 125 11.07 -5.86 10.49
N GLU A 126 11.92 -4.95 10.04
CA GLU A 126 13.39 -5.08 10.07
C GLU A 126 13.99 -4.46 11.34
N ASN A 127 13.47 -3.33 11.79
CA ASN A 127 14.02 -2.60 12.93
C ASN A 127 13.85 -3.38 14.25
N LYS A 128 14.99 -3.63 14.93
CA LYS A 128 15.02 -4.42 16.16
C LYS A 128 14.42 -3.73 17.38
N PHE A 129 14.29 -2.42 17.34
CA PHE A 129 13.89 -1.57 18.47
C PHE A 129 12.49 -0.97 18.33
N SER A 130 11.71 -1.39 17.31
CA SER A 130 10.33 -0.96 17.20
C SER A 130 9.47 -1.53 18.33
N ASP A 131 8.51 -0.73 18.85
CA ASP A 131 7.62 -1.12 19.94
C ASP A 131 6.79 -2.35 19.57
N ILE A 132 6.24 -2.38 18.35
CA ILE A 132 5.59 -3.56 17.82
C ILE A 132 6.37 -4.05 16.59
N LYS A 133 6.92 -5.27 16.73
CA LYS A 133 7.79 -5.86 15.73
C LYS A 133 7.24 -7.15 15.15
N PHE A 134 7.32 -7.29 13.82
CA PHE A 134 7.14 -8.58 13.16
C PHE A 134 8.28 -9.53 13.50
N ILE A 135 7.97 -10.79 13.84
CA ILE A 135 8.96 -11.83 14.15
C ILE A 135 9.07 -12.82 13.01
N LYS A 136 7.97 -13.47 12.68
CA LYS A 136 7.86 -14.48 11.63
C LYS A 136 6.42 -14.69 11.23
N SER A 137 6.22 -15.46 10.18
CA SER A 137 4.91 -16.01 9.84
C SER A 137 5.01 -17.50 9.54
N SER A 138 3.92 -18.20 9.75
CA SER A 138 3.76 -19.60 9.33
C SER A 138 2.46 -19.77 8.58
N LYS A 139 2.46 -20.64 7.55
CA LYS A 139 1.25 -20.99 6.83
C LYS A 139 0.52 -22.08 7.60
N LYS A 140 -0.78 -21.88 7.85
CA LYS A 140 -1.68 -22.88 8.45
C LYS A 140 -2.92 -22.99 7.56
N ASP A 141 -3.00 -24.05 6.80
CA ASP A 141 -4.08 -24.31 5.82
C ASP A 141 -4.27 -23.14 4.84
N LYS A 142 -5.44 -22.49 4.88
CA LYS A 142 -5.81 -21.35 4.03
C LYS A 142 -5.52 -19.99 4.64
N ARG A 143 -4.74 -19.93 5.73
CA ARG A 143 -4.41 -18.69 6.46
C ARG A 143 -2.94 -18.66 6.85
N TYR A 144 -2.47 -17.50 7.24
CA TYR A 144 -1.14 -17.28 7.79
C TYR A 144 -1.29 -16.89 9.25
N GLU A 145 -0.43 -17.44 10.12
CA GLU A 145 -0.24 -17.00 11.48
C GLU A 145 0.96 -16.05 11.51
N ILE A 146 0.71 -14.81 11.90
CA ILE A 146 1.69 -13.71 11.95
C ILE A 146 2.06 -13.51 13.41
N PHE A 147 3.36 -13.66 13.74
CA PHE A 147 3.89 -13.48 15.08
C PHE A 147 4.49 -12.08 15.21
N VAL A 148 4.09 -11.38 16.26
CA VAL A 148 4.55 -10.04 16.59
C VAL A 148 5.10 -10.00 18.02
N LYS A 149 6.07 -9.14 18.27
CA LYS A 149 6.65 -8.92 19.61
C LYS A 149 6.29 -7.52 20.10
N GLU A 150 5.85 -7.44 21.35
CA GLU A 150 5.59 -6.20 22.07
C GLU A 150 6.04 -6.39 23.53
N ASN A 151 6.83 -5.44 24.06
CA ASN A 151 7.36 -5.47 25.44
C ASN A 151 7.95 -6.83 25.87
N GLY A 152 8.71 -7.48 24.97
CA GLY A 152 9.32 -8.79 25.24
C GLY A 152 8.41 -9.99 25.02
N LYS A 153 7.09 -9.84 25.05
CA LYS A 153 6.10 -10.90 24.82
C LYS A 153 5.83 -11.12 23.32
N ILE A 154 5.46 -12.34 22.94
CA ILE A 154 5.11 -12.71 21.57
C ILE A 154 3.62 -13.03 21.50
N PHE A 155 2.95 -12.39 20.55
CA PHE A 155 1.55 -12.58 20.23
C PHE A 155 1.40 -13.09 18.80
N SER A 156 0.28 -13.71 18.49
CA SER A 156 0.02 -14.14 17.10
C SER A 156 -1.38 -13.78 16.62
N PHE A 157 -1.47 -13.46 15.31
CA PHE A 157 -2.73 -13.09 14.65
C PHE A 157 -2.86 -13.81 13.31
N TYR A 158 -4.09 -14.15 12.95
CA TYR A 158 -4.38 -14.79 11.67
C TYR A 158 -4.70 -13.77 10.58
N SER A 159 -4.17 -14.02 9.37
CA SER A 159 -4.49 -13.27 8.15
C SER A 159 -4.61 -14.21 6.95
N LYS A 160 -5.47 -13.88 6.01
CA LYS A 160 -5.54 -14.58 4.71
C LYS A 160 -4.45 -14.12 3.74
N ASN A 161 -3.81 -12.99 4.01
CA ASN A 161 -2.83 -12.35 3.12
C ASN A 161 -1.51 -12.09 3.85
N LEU A 162 -0.41 -12.50 3.23
CA LEU A 162 0.95 -12.36 3.77
C LEU A 162 1.85 -11.49 2.86
N ASN A 163 1.36 -10.44 2.26
CA ASN A 163 2.25 -9.51 1.61
C ASN A 163 2.85 -8.50 2.60
N LYS A 164 4.02 -7.97 2.28
CA LYS A 164 4.78 -7.05 3.15
C LYS A 164 3.94 -5.83 3.56
N ASN A 165 3.14 -5.28 2.65
CA ASN A 165 2.26 -4.14 2.94
C ASN A 165 1.18 -4.50 3.97
N ASN A 166 0.60 -5.71 3.88
CA ASN A 166 -0.40 -6.15 4.85
C ASN A 166 0.21 -6.35 6.23
N ILE A 167 1.44 -6.87 6.32
CA ILE A 167 2.17 -6.99 7.58
C ILE A 167 2.35 -5.60 8.21
N TYR A 168 2.85 -4.60 7.47
CA TYR A 168 2.96 -3.23 7.98
C TYR A 168 1.63 -2.65 8.44
N ASN A 169 0.55 -2.90 7.69
CA ASN A 169 -0.78 -2.43 8.08
C ASN A 169 -1.29 -3.08 9.39
N ILE A 170 -1.00 -4.38 9.59
CA ILE A 170 -1.30 -5.09 10.84
C ILE A 170 -0.50 -4.49 11.99
N LEU A 171 0.82 -4.31 11.82
CA LEU A 171 1.69 -3.73 12.85
C LEU A 171 1.25 -2.30 13.22
N ALA A 172 1.01 -1.44 12.25
CA ALA A 172 0.51 -0.08 12.48
C ALA A 172 -0.85 -0.07 13.20
N SER A 173 -1.73 -1.01 12.85
CA SER A 173 -3.04 -1.15 13.50
C SER A 173 -2.89 -1.62 14.94
N LEU A 174 -2.04 -2.61 15.21
CA LEU A 174 -1.75 -3.08 16.57
C LEU A 174 -1.12 -1.98 17.41
N THR A 175 -0.19 -1.19 16.85
CA THR A 175 0.43 -0.06 17.56
C THR A 175 -0.61 0.99 17.96
N ALA A 176 -1.58 1.27 17.07
CA ALA A 176 -2.66 2.20 17.38
C ALA A 176 -3.64 1.63 18.44
N ILE A 177 -3.98 0.34 18.33
CA ILE A 177 -4.87 -0.35 19.31
C ILE A 177 -4.21 -0.38 20.67
N ASN A 178 -2.91 -0.67 20.75
CA ASN A 178 -2.16 -0.80 22.00
C ASN A 178 -2.06 0.51 22.82
N LEU A 179 -2.45 1.63 22.24
CA LEU A 179 -2.62 2.88 23.03
C LEU A 179 -3.87 2.87 23.91
N PHE A 180 -4.83 1.98 23.66
CA PHE A 180 -6.16 1.98 24.29
C PHE A 180 -6.55 0.63 24.89
N CYS A 181 -5.84 -0.45 24.50
CA CYS A 181 -6.20 -1.81 24.87
C CYS A 181 -4.97 -2.71 24.76
N ASP A 182 -4.75 -3.56 25.74
CA ASP A 182 -3.64 -4.50 25.73
C ASP A 182 -3.76 -5.51 24.58
N ILE A 183 -2.64 -5.76 23.90
CA ILE A 183 -2.60 -6.74 22.80
C ILE A 183 -2.96 -8.15 23.30
N GLU A 184 -2.66 -8.46 24.55
CA GLU A 184 -2.87 -9.76 25.18
C GLU A 184 -4.34 -10.22 25.17
N ILE A 185 -5.28 -9.28 25.25
CA ILE A 185 -6.72 -9.61 25.25
C ILE A 185 -7.31 -9.73 23.84
N LEU A 186 -6.54 -9.43 22.79
CA LEU A 186 -7.02 -9.45 21.41
C LEU A 186 -7.15 -10.89 20.89
N LYS A 187 -8.26 -11.18 20.21
CA LYS A 187 -8.46 -12.47 19.56
C LYS A 187 -7.52 -12.62 18.36
N LYS A 188 -6.95 -13.83 18.17
CA LYS A 188 -6.06 -14.15 17.03
C LYS A 188 -6.72 -13.90 15.68
N GLU A 189 -8.03 -14.00 15.59
CA GLU A 189 -8.87 -13.82 14.38
C GLU A 189 -9.12 -12.34 14.02
N LEU A 190 -8.58 -11.39 14.79
CA LEU A 190 -8.84 -9.95 14.61
C LEU A 190 -8.68 -9.51 13.13
N PHE A 191 -7.65 -9.99 12.44
CA PHE A 191 -7.35 -9.62 11.05
C PHE A 191 -7.75 -10.68 10.01
N LEU A 192 -8.27 -11.87 10.43
CA LEU A 192 -8.52 -13.00 9.54
C LEU A 192 -9.42 -12.66 8.36
N ASN A 193 -10.48 -11.89 8.59
CA ASN A 193 -11.47 -11.54 7.57
C ASN A 193 -11.21 -10.18 6.91
N PHE A 194 -10.01 -9.62 7.10
CA PHE A 194 -9.62 -8.41 6.38
C PHE A 194 -9.45 -8.73 4.89
N GLN A 195 -10.18 -8.01 4.06
CA GLN A 195 -10.06 -8.10 2.61
C GLN A 195 -9.21 -6.94 2.11
N ILE A 196 -8.23 -7.25 1.27
CA ILE A 196 -7.44 -6.23 0.59
C ILE A 196 -8.38 -5.42 -0.30
N PRO A 197 -8.34 -4.08 -0.23
CA PRO A 197 -9.15 -3.25 -1.12
C PRO A 197 -8.84 -3.53 -2.59
N LYS A 198 -9.88 -3.52 -3.43
CA LYS A 198 -9.76 -3.77 -4.88
C LYS A 198 -8.67 -2.90 -5.52
N GLY A 199 -7.89 -3.49 -6.39
CA GLY A 199 -6.79 -2.80 -7.08
C GLY A 199 -5.51 -2.64 -6.27
N ARG A 200 -5.38 -3.31 -5.12
CA ARG A 200 -4.22 -3.24 -4.22
C ARG A 200 -3.59 -4.61 -3.94
N GLY A 201 -3.57 -5.48 -4.94
CA GLY A 201 -2.98 -6.83 -4.86
C GLY A 201 -4.02 -7.93 -4.64
N ASP A 202 -5.29 -7.66 -4.89
CA ASP A 202 -6.32 -8.69 -4.88
C ASP A 202 -6.15 -9.64 -6.06
N ILE A 203 -6.23 -10.92 -5.77
CA ILE A 203 -6.06 -12.01 -6.75
C ILE A 203 -7.42 -12.58 -7.10
N SER A 204 -7.67 -12.74 -8.40
CA SER A 204 -8.86 -13.40 -8.92
C SER A 204 -8.50 -14.31 -10.07
N LYS A 205 -9.24 -15.40 -10.24
CA LYS A 205 -9.15 -16.28 -11.38
C LYS A 205 -10.08 -15.74 -12.47
N VAL A 206 -9.56 -15.47 -13.64
CA VAL A 206 -10.29 -14.84 -14.76
C VAL A 206 -10.30 -15.78 -15.95
N LYS A 207 -11.47 -15.91 -16.58
CA LYS A 207 -11.65 -16.67 -17.81
C LYS A 207 -11.91 -15.72 -18.99
N ILE A 208 -11.09 -15.84 -20.03
CA ILE A 208 -11.27 -15.13 -21.30
C ILE A 208 -11.24 -16.14 -22.42
N LYS A 209 -12.38 -16.30 -23.11
CA LYS A 209 -12.59 -17.36 -24.09
C LYS A 209 -12.33 -18.74 -23.45
N ASP A 210 -11.35 -19.48 -23.97
CA ASP A 210 -10.91 -20.80 -23.53
C ASP A 210 -9.75 -20.78 -22.49
N LYS A 211 -9.26 -19.57 -22.14
CA LYS A 211 -8.11 -19.41 -21.24
C LYS A 211 -8.54 -18.96 -19.86
N GLU A 212 -7.99 -19.63 -18.86
CA GLU A 212 -8.19 -19.31 -17.46
C GLU A 212 -6.85 -19.05 -16.77
N PHE A 213 -6.69 -17.86 -16.17
CA PHE A 213 -5.43 -17.39 -15.56
C PHE A 213 -5.66 -16.61 -14.27
N PHE A 214 -4.60 -16.41 -13.49
CA PHE A 214 -4.64 -15.61 -12.25
C PHE A 214 -4.33 -14.16 -12.54
N LEU A 215 -5.26 -13.27 -12.23
CA LEU A 215 -5.11 -11.83 -12.34
C LEU A 215 -4.81 -11.22 -10.98
N ILE A 216 -3.67 -10.56 -10.87
CA ILE A 216 -3.28 -9.75 -9.71
C ILE A 216 -3.58 -8.29 -10.05
N ASP A 217 -4.57 -7.72 -9.37
CA ASP A 217 -5.02 -6.36 -9.58
C ASP A 217 -4.26 -5.38 -8.69
N GLU A 218 -3.33 -4.65 -9.26
CA GLU A 218 -2.57 -3.57 -8.63
C GLU A 218 -2.89 -2.21 -9.28
N SER A 219 -4.05 -2.10 -9.92
CA SER A 219 -4.39 -0.99 -10.83
C SER A 219 -5.02 0.23 -10.14
N TYR A 220 -5.15 0.24 -8.81
CA TYR A 220 -5.73 1.38 -8.09
C TYR A 220 -4.87 2.64 -8.23
N ASN A 221 -3.57 2.55 -7.96
CA ASN A 221 -2.61 3.63 -8.16
C ASN A 221 -1.17 3.08 -8.22
N SER A 222 -0.20 3.93 -8.66
CA SER A 222 1.20 3.53 -8.76
C SER A 222 2.12 4.69 -8.38
N ASN A 223 3.04 4.44 -7.46
CA ASN A 223 4.18 5.27 -7.12
C ASN A 223 5.44 4.38 -7.02
N PRO A 224 6.67 4.92 -6.96
CA PRO A 224 7.88 4.13 -7.01
C PRO A 224 7.96 3.03 -5.95
N LEU A 225 7.64 3.34 -4.70
CA LEU A 225 7.67 2.36 -3.60
C LEU A 225 6.60 1.28 -3.79
N SER A 226 5.36 1.68 -4.07
CA SER A 226 4.27 0.73 -4.25
C SER A 226 4.46 -0.17 -5.47
N LEU A 227 5.08 0.35 -6.56
CA LEU A 227 5.39 -0.45 -7.74
C LEU A 227 6.51 -1.43 -7.46
N LYS A 228 7.59 -0.99 -6.79
CA LYS A 228 8.68 -1.87 -6.37
C LYS A 228 8.15 -3.01 -5.50
N THR A 229 7.43 -2.69 -4.42
CA THR A 229 6.88 -3.69 -3.50
C THR A 229 5.89 -4.64 -4.17
N ALA A 230 5.05 -4.14 -5.10
CA ALA A 230 4.14 -5.00 -5.85
C ALA A 230 4.89 -6.00 -6.75
N ILE A 231 5.97 -5.56 -7.40
CA ILE A 231 6.81 -6.43 -8.23
C ILE A 231 7.49 -7.50 -7.37
N GLU A 232 8.04 -7.13 -6.21
CA GLU A 232 8.67 -8.05 -5.27
C GLU A 232 7.66 -9.07 -4.73
N ASN A 233 6.51 -8.64 -4.20
CA ASN A 233 5.44 -9.52 -3.74
C ASN A 233 4.93 -10.46 -4.86
N TYR A 234 4.89 -9.97 -6.11
CA TYR A 234 4.47 -10.77 -7.26
C TYR A 234 5.52 -11.83 -7.61
N ASP A 235 6.81 -11.49 -7.46
CA ASP A 235 7.88 -12.44 -7.69
C ASP A 235 7.89 -13.57 -6.64
N ASP A 236 7.49 -13.28 -5.41
CA ASP A 236 7.41 -14.24 -4.31
C ASP A 236 6.25 -15.25 -4.44
N ILE A 237 5.27 -15.00 -5.33
CA ILE A 237 4.18 -15.97 -5.57
C ILE A 237 4.78 -17.25 -6.15
N ASP A 238 4.52 -18.39 -5.50
CA ASP A 238 4.87 -19.72 -6.04
C ASP A 238 3.95 -20.07 -7.21
N ALA A 239 4.40 -19.76 -8.40
CA ALA A 239 3.67 -20.07 -9.65
C ALA A 239 3.94 -21.49 -10.18
N LYS A 240 4.73 -22.30 -9.49
CA LYS A 240 5.18 -23.62 -9.93
C LYS A 240 5.75 -23.56 -11.36
N SER A 241 5.12 -24.26 -12.32
CA SER A 241 5.52 -24.27 -13.74
C SER A 241 4.88 -23.16 -14.58
N SER A 242 3.96 -22.36 -14.01
CA SER A 242 3.23 -21.30 -14.70
C SER A 242 4.09 -20.05 -14.87
N LYS A 243 3.84 -19.29 -15.95
CA LYS A 243 4.59 -18.08 -16.25
C LYS A 243 3.96 -16.86 -15.58
N LYS A 244 4.82 -15.90 -15.22
CA LYS A 244 4.43 -14.60 -14.64
C LYS A 244 4.58 -13.50 -15.69
N TYR A 245 3.48 -12.88 -16.05
CA TYR A 245 3.43 -11.75 -16.97
C TYR A 245 3.12 -10.45 -16.22
N LEU A 246 3.72 -9.35 -16.66
CA LEU A 246 3.55 -8.04 -16.04
C LEU A 246 3.15 -7.02 -17.08
N ILE A 247 2.10 -6.26 -16.83
CA ILE A 247 1.70 -5.09 -17.61
C ILE A 247 1.80 -3.85 -16.75
N LEU A 248 2.64 -2.92 -17.17
CA LEU A 248 2.91 -1.68 -16.45
C LEU A 248 2.42 -0.45 -17.21
N GLY A 249 1.73 0.42 -16.49
CA GLY A 249 1.44 1.78 -16.88
C GLY A 249 2.36 2.80 -16.22
N ASP A 250 2.22 4.06 -16.61
CA ASP A 250 2.98 5.16 -16.03
C ASP A 250 2.72 5.32 -14.53
N MET A 251 3.76 5.72 -13.79
CA MET A 251 3.65 6.35 -12.49
C MET A 251 3.48 7.85 -12.72
N LEU A 252 2.29 8.37 -12.48
CA LEU A 252 1.97 9.78 -12.68
C LEU A 252 2.25 10.60 -11.40
N GLU A 253 2.12 11.93 -11.49
CA GLU A 253 2.31 12.87 -10.40
C GLU A 253 3.73 12.91 -9.81
N LEU A 254 4.73 12.44 -10.56
CA LEU A 254 6.14 12.44 -10.15
C LEU A 254 6.88 13.73 -10.57
N GLY A 255 6.31 14.54 -11.47
CA GLY A 255 6.94 15.76 -11.96
C GLY A 255 8.35 15.51 -12.50
N GLN A 256 9.31 16.32 -12.08
CA GLN A 256 10.72 16.21 -12.47
C GLN A 256 11.39 14.87 -12.10
N HIS A 257 10.83 14.13 -11.16
CA HIS A 257 11.36 12.83 -10.73
C HIS A 257 10.97 11.68 -11.64
N SER A 258 10.04 11.91 -12.60
CA SER A 258 9.41 10.86 -13.38
C SER A 258 10.42 9.97 -14.11
N VAL A 259 11.33 10.55 -14.87
CA VAL A 259 12.31 9.78 -15.66
C VAL A 259 13.21 8.93 -14.76
N LYS A 260 13.75 9.53 -13.70
CA LYS A 260 14.64 8.83 -12.75
C LYS A 260 13.92 7.67 -12.08
N GLN A 261 12.70 7.88 -11.57
CA GLN A 261 11.96 6.86 -10.85
C GLN A 261 11.52 5.71 -11.76
N HIS A 262 11.10 5.99 -12.99
CA HIS A 262 10.81 4.93 -13.96
C HIS A 262 12.07 4.12 -14.33
N ASN A 263 13.22 4.76 -14.48
CA ASN A 263 14.47 4.06 -14.74
C ASN A 263 14.84 3.07 -13.62
N LEU A 264 14.70 3.45 -12.36
CA LEU A 264 15.03 2.61 -11.20
C LEU A 264 14.18 1.33 -11.11
N ILE A 265 12.94 1.37 -11.57
CA ILE A 265 12.07 0.16 -11.57
C ILE A 265 12.66 -0.97 -12.42
N SER A 266 13.44 -0.66 -13.45
CA SER A 266 14.09 -1.68 -14.27
C SER A 266 15.03 -2.59 -13.46
N GLU A 267 15.70 -2.05 -12.45
CA GLU A 267 16.62 -2.81 -11.58
C GLU A 267 15.83 -3.86 -10.76
N THR A 268 14.68 -3.46 -10.23
CA THR A 268 13.80 -4.40 -9.51
C THR A 268 13.35 -5.52 -10.45
N ILE A 269 12.80 -5.17 -11.63
CA ILE A 269 12.32 -6.15 -12.61
C ILE A 269 13.44 -7.12 -13.03
N ASN A 270 14.65 -6.61 -13.25
CA ASN A 270 15.79 -7.42 -13.71
C ASN A 270 16.23 -8.49 -12.71
N LYS A 271 15.93 -8.31 -11.41
CA LYS A 271 16.22 -9.28 -10.33
C LYS A 271 15.16 -10.36 -10.16
N THR A 272 13.96 -10.19 -10.73
CA THR A 272 12.82 -11.10 -10.57
C THR A 272 12.85 -12.31 -11.51
N LYS A 273 11.97 -13.28 -11.27
CA LYS A 273 11.67 -14.41 -12.17
C LYS A 273 10.52 -14.11 -13.14
N ILE A 274 10.05 -12.87 -13.25
CA ILE A 274 8.99 -12.47 -14.17
C ILE A 274 9.40 -12.82 -15.61
N PHE A 275 8.49 -13.48 -16.33
CA PHE A 275 8.76 -13.99 -17.67
C PHE A 275 8.78 -12.90 -18.74
N LYS A 276 7.71 -12.11 -18.83
CA LYS A 276 7.59 -11.01 -19.81
C LYS A 276 6.93 -9.78 -19.20
N VAL A 277 7.38 -8.62 -19.64
CA VAL A 277 6.88 -7.30 -19.23
C VAL A 277 6.42 -6.53 -20.45
N ASP A 278 5.14 -6.21 -20.51
CA ASP A 278 4.57 -5.29 -21.46
C ASP A 278 4.35 -3.92 -20.81
N VAL A 279 4.43 -2.86 -21.58
CA VAL A 279 4.26 -1.50 -21.06
C VAL A 279 3.29 -0.69 -21.90
N VAL A 280 2.53 0.18 -21.24
CA VAL A 280 1.62 1.14 -21.87
C VAL A 280 1.74 2.50 -21.21
N GLY A 281 2.16 3.51 -21.94
CA GLY A 281 2.38 4.88 -21.43
C GLY A 281 3.64 5.49 -22.00
N ASN A 282 3.95 6.71 -21.60
CA ASN A 282 5.09 7.46 -22.12
C ASN A 282 6.34 7.33 -21.26
N TYR A 283 6.18 7.46 -19.93
CA TYR A 283 7.30 7.39 -19.01
C TYR A 283 7.77 5.97 -18.73
N ILE A 284 6.85 5.00 -18.67
CA ILE A 284 7.18 3.59 -18.40
C ILE A 284 8.03 2.96 -19.52
N LYS A 285 8.05 3.53 -20.72
CA LYS A 285 8.98 3.15 -21.78
C LYS A 285 10.45 3.29 -21.36
N LYS A 286 10.76 4.20 -20.42
CA LYS A 286 12.12 4.36 -19.88
C LYS A 286 12.55 3.13 -19.07
N THR A 287 11.62 2.54 -18.32
CA THR A 287 11.82 1.23 -17.65
C THR A 287 12.04 0.13 -18.70
N PHE A 288 11.17 0.07 -19.72
CA PHE A 288 11.21 -0.99 -20.74
C PHE A 288 12.54 -1.03 -21.51
N VAL A 289 13.11 0.12 -21.82
CA VAL A 289 14.42 0.17 -22.51
C VAL A 289 15.52 -0.49 -21.68
N ARG A 290 15.46 -0.38 -20.35
CA ARG A 290 16.51 -0.80 -19.39
C ARG A 290 16.36 -2.21 -18.85
N ILE A 291 15.23 -2.87 -19.04
CA ILE A 291 15.08 -4.27 -18.62
C ILE A 291 15.82 -5.21 -19.58
N LYS A 292 16.22 -6.39 -19.06
CA LYS A 292 16.92 -7.42 -19.83
C LYS A 292 16.11 -7.83 -21.07
N LYS A 293 16.79 -8.07 -22.21
CA LYS A 293 16.14 -8.47 -23.48
C LYS A 293 15.24 -9.69 -23.33
N SER A 294 15.65 -10.66 -22.50
CA SER A 294 14.86 -11.86 -22.21
C SER A 294 13.51 -11.59 -21.56
N LYS A 295 13.37 -10.47 -20.81
CA LYS A 295 12.15 -10.07 -20.12
C LYS A 295 11.26 -9.12 -20.93
N LYS A 296 11.76 -8.57 -22.04
CA LYS A 296 10.98 -7.65 -22.87
C LYS A 296 9.83 -8.38 -23.54
N GLY A 297 8.64 -7.87 -23.35
CA GLY A 297 7.45 -8.15 -24.14
C GLY A 297 7.24 -7.07 -25.18
N LYS A 298 6.12 -6.34 -25.12
CA LYS A 298 5.70 -5.33 -26.10
C LYS A 298 5.52 -3.94 -25.47
N ILE A 299 5.81 -2.91 -26.26
CA ILE A 299 5.31 -1.55 -25.97
C ILE A 299 3.95 -1.42 -26.65
N LEU A 300 2.89 -1.37 -25.84
CA LEU A 300 1.53 -1.32 -26.31
C LEU A 300 1.16 0.11 -26.75
N LYS A 301 0.54 0.26 -27.93
CA LYS A 301 0.09 1.57 -28.44
C LYS A 301 -0.94 2.23 -27.50
N ASN A 302 -1.84 1.44 -26.94
CA ASN A 302 -2.84 1.87 -25.97
C ASN A 302 -3.29 0.68 -25.10
N LYS A 303 -4.08 0.98 -24.06
CA LYS A 303 -4.58 -0.02 -23.11
C LYS A 303 -5.53 -1.07 -23.70
N ASN A 304 -6.19 -0.79 -24.83
CA ASN A 304 -7.10 -1.75 -25.47
C ASN A 304 -6.34 -2.95 -26.05
N LYS A 305 -5.05 -2.76 -26.40
CA LYS A 305 -4.17 -3.84 -26.88
C LYS A 305 -3.78 -4.87 -25.80
N ILE A 306 -4.14 -4.64 -24.55
CA ILE A 306 -3.93 -5.58 -23.46
C ILE A 306 -4.71 -6.89 -23.69
N PHE A 307 -5.95 -6.80 -24.20
CA PHE A 307 -6.73 -8.00 -24.52
C PHE A 307 -6.10 -8.85 -25.62
N ASP A 308 -5.56 -8.21 -26.66
CA ASP A 308 -4.83 -8.91 -27.72
C ASP A 308 -3.60 -9.63 -27.17
N THR A 309 -2.86 -8.97 -26.29
CA THR A 309 -1.68 -9.53 -25.62
C THR A 309 -2.03 -10.74 -24.74
N ILE A 310 -3.09 -10.67 -23.96
CA ILE A 310 -3.58 -11.78 -23.12
C ILE A 310 -3.92 -12.96 -24.01
N ASN A 311 -4.72 -12.74 -25.07
CA ASN A 311 -5.13 -13.81 -25.99
C ASN A 311 -3.95 -14.48 -26.71
N GLN A 312 -2.90 -13.71 -27.04
CA GLN A 312 -1.74 -14.25 -27.76
C GLN A 312 -0.76 -15.00 -26.86
N ASN A 313 -0.49 -14.48 -25.66
CA ASN A 313 0.68 -14.86 -24.88
C ASN A 313 0.36 -15.73 -23.66
N LEU A 314 -0.78 -15.53 -22.97
CA LEU A 314 -1.08 -16.28 -21.75
C LEU A 314 -1.62 -17.68 -22.05
N LYS A 315 -1.30 -18.61 -21.16
CA LYS A 315 -1.83 -19.96 -21.11
C LYS A 315 -2.64 -20.19 -19.85
N ASN A 316 -3.33 -21.32 -19.76
CA ASN A 316 -4.04 -21.71 -18.55
C ASN A 316 -3.11 -21.75 -17.34
N ASN A 317 -3.60 -21.23 -16.21
CA ASN A 317 -2.91 -21.11 -14.93
C ASN A 317 -1.71 -20.14 -14.90
N ASP A 318 -1.44 -19.41 -15.98
CA ASP A 318 -0.45 -18.32 -15.95
C ASP A 318 -0.91 -17.18 -15.01
N TYR A 319 0.03 -16.36 -14.59
CA TYR A 319 -0.20 -15.22 -13.73
C TYR A 319 -0.01 -13.92 -14.51
N LEU A 320 -0.91 -12.97 -14.30
CA LEU A 320 -0.82 -11.63 -14.88
C LEU A 320 -1.01 -10.57 -13.80
N MET A 321 -0.01 -9.74 -13.58
CA MET A 321 -0.17 -8.54 -12.76
C MET A 321 -0.33 -7.30 -13.65
N ILE A 322 -1.28 -6.42 -13.32
CA ILE A 322 -1.50 -5.13 -13.99
C ILE A 322 -1.37 -4.01 -12.98
N LYS A 323 -0.43 -3.06 -13.22
CA LYS A 323 -0.22 -1.90 -12.35
C LYS A 323 0.09 -0.63 -13.12
N GLY A 324 -0.51 0.47 -12.67
CA GLY A 324 -0.28 1.83 -13.15
C GLY A 324 -1.04 2.85 -12.31
N SER A 325 -0.74 4.13 -12.49
CA SER A 325 -1.50 5.19 -11.83
C SER A 325 -2.96 5.18 -12.28
N ASN A 326 -3.86 5.61 -11.41
CA ASN A 326 -5.32 5.59 -11.64
C ASN A 326 -5.71 6.23 -12.99
N SER A 327 -5.14 7.40 -13.28
CA SER A 327 -5.42 8.16 -14.50
C SER A 327 -4.96 7.48 -15.80
N THR A 328 -4.15 6.41 -15.73
CA THR A 328 -3.82 5.60 -16.92
C THR A 328 -5.03 4.81 -17.43
N GLY A 329 -6.04 4.62 -16.59
CA GLY A 329 -7.26 3.88 -16.88
C GLY A 329 -7.05 2.37 -16.98
N LEU A 330 -5.95 1.82 -16.45
CA LEU A 330 -5.72 0.38 -16.34
C LEU A 330 -6.71 -0.31 -15.42
N ASN A 331 -7.19 0.39 -14.39
CA ASN A 331 -8.27 -0.07 -13.51
C ASN A 331 -9.56 -0.41 -14.28
N LYS A 332 -9.90 0.38 -15.33
CA LYS A 332 -11.04 0.09 -16.21
C LYS A 332 -10.82 -1.18 -17.04
N VAL A 333 -9.59 -1.43 -17.48
CA VAL A 333 -9.23 -2.67 -18.20
C VAL A 333 -9.39 -3.87 -17.28
N VAL A 334 -8.83 -3.78 -16.06
CA VAL A 334 -8.96 -4.83 -15.04
C VAL A 334 -10.42 -5.10 -14.69
N SER A 335 -11.24 -4.07 -14.53
CA SER A 335 -12.67 -4.23 -14.28
C SER A 335 -13.36 -4.99 -15.41
N LYS A 336 -13.04 -4.69 -16.67
CA LYS A 336 -13.57 -5.44 -17.83
C LYS A 336 -13.12 -6.90 -17.83
N LEU A 337 -11.83 -7.16 -17.52
CA LEU A 337 -11.32 -8.53 -17.42
C LEU A 337 -12.07 -9.34 -16.36
N LYS A 338 -12.37 -8.73 -15.21
CA LYS A 338 -13.13 -9.38 -14.13
C LYS A 338 -14.62 -9.61 -14.49
N GLN A 339 -15.21 -8.77 -15.34
CA GLN A 339 -16.60 -8.91 -15.79
C GLN A 339 -16.81 -10.10 -16.73
N THR A 340 -15.79 -10.56 -17.47
CA THR A 340 -15.87 -11.66 -18.40
C THR A 340 -15.92 -13.07 -17.76
N GLY A 341 -16.06 -13.14 -16.44
CA GLY A 341 -16.14 -14.35 -15.65
C GLY A 341 -14.96 -14.47 -14.70
N SER A 342 -15.08 -13.91 -13.51
CA SER A 342 -14.04 -14.00 -12.49
C SER A 342 -14.65 -14.43 -11.15
N TYR A 343 -13.89 -15.22 -10.39
CA TYR A 343 -14.16 -15.50 -8.99
C TYR A 343 -12.93 -15.12 -8.15
N ALA A 344 -13.18 -14.54 -6.96
CA ALA A 344 -12.14 -14.24 -5.98
C ALA A 344 -11.59 -15.57 -5.42
N LEU A 345 -10.28 -15.60 -5.19
CA LEU A 345 -9.55 -16.72 -4.59
C LEU A 345 -9.37 -16.50 -3.08
#